data_750aa39d495b7d62b4f23791c87e6213
#
_entry.id   750aa39d495b7d62b4f23791c87e6213
#
_cell.length_a   1.000
_cell.length_b   1.000
_cell.length_c   1.000
_cell.angle_alpha   90.00
_cell.angle_beta   90.00
_cell.angle_gamma   90.00
#
_symmetry.space_group_name_H-M   'P 1'
#
loop_
_entity.id
_entity.type
_entity.pdbx_description
1 polymer ?
#
loop_
_entity_poly.entity_id
_entity_poly.type
_entity_poly.pdbx_seq_one_letter_code
_entity_poly.pdbx_strand_id
1 'polypeptide(L)'
;LLVELPGIKNTEDAIKQIGRTAFLDFREVVEVPSQNGTSSEASYGFLPTELTGRYLSGAKVVTDQFSQPQVSLDFNDEGGTLFEQITERNVGKQLAIFVDNELISSPVVREKISGGSAVISGLTIQEARSLANLLNAGALQAPVDLVSQYTVGATLGGEFLKKAIVAGALGTTMIILFM
;
A
#
# COMPACT_ATOMS: atom_id res chain seq x y z
N LEU A 1 -0.65 -18.63 6.02
CA LEU A 1 -0.53 -17.68 7.12
C LEU A 1 -1.89 -17.57 7.80
N LEU A 2 -1.98 -17.86 9.09
CA LEU A 2 -3.18 -17.63 9.91
C LEU A 2 -2.98 -16.33 10.67
N VAL A 3 -3.90 -15.37 10.50
CA VAL A 3 -3.86 -14.10 11.21
C VAL A 3 -5.13 -13.99 12.06
N GLU A 4 -4.94 -13.90 13.38
CA GLU A 4 -6.03 -13.70 14.34
C GLU A 4 -6.04 -12.24 14.78
N LEU A 5 -7.17 -11.57 14.62
CA LEU A 5 -7.35 -10.15 14.95
C LEU A 5 -8.43 -9.99 16.03
N PRO A 6 -8.07 -10.16 17.32
CA PRO A 6 -9.03 -10.02 18.41
C PRO A 6 -9.45 -8.56 18.57
N GLY A 7 -10.79 -8.32 18.66
CA GLY A 7 -11.35 -7.02 18.99
C GLY A 7 -11.61 -6.07 17.82
N ILE A 8 -11.42 -6.46 16.58
CA ILE A 8 -11.75 -5.65 15.42
C ILE A 8 -13.25 -5.76 15.13
N LYS A 9 -13.95 -4.62 15.17
CA LYS A 9 -15.39 -4.54 14.90
C LYS A 9 -15.73 -4.53 13.41
N ASN A 10 -14.77 -4.13 12.55
CA ASN A 10 -14.94 -4.06 11.10
C ASN A 10 -13.87 -4.89 10.40
N THR A 11 -14.26 -6.08 9.97
CA THR A 11 -13.39 -7.03 9.25
C THR A 11 -12.97 -6.51 7.89
N GLU A 12 -13.77 -5.66 7.23
CA GLU A 12 -13.43 -5.09 5.93
C GLU A 12 -12.26 -4.11 6.02
N ASP A 13 -12.18 -3.31 7.08
CA ASP A 13 -11.06 -2.39 7.29
C ASP A 13 -9.76 -3.14 7.63
N ALA A 14 -9.88 -4.25 8.36
CA ALA A 14 -8.75 -5.13 8.65
C ALA A 14 -8.22 -5.81 7.39
N ILE A 15 -9.09 -6.33 6.53
CA ILE A 15 -8.72 -6.94 5.25
C ILE A 15 -8.08 -5.90 4.32
N LYS A 16 -8.59 -4.68 4.27
CA LYS A 16 -8.00 -3.58 3.51
C LYS A 16 -6.60 -3.19 4.01
N GLN A 17 -6.31 -3.32 5.30
CA GLN A 17 -4.98 -3.05 5.85
C GLN A 17 -3.99 -4.20 5.61
N ILE A 18 -4.45 -5.45 5.67
CA ILE A 18 -3.60 -6.64 5.48
C ILE A 18 -3.34 -6.92 4.00
N GLY A 19 -4.30 -6.62 3.12
CA GLY A 19 -4.22 -6.86 1.67
C GLY A 19 -3.59 -5.73 0.85
N ARG A 20 -3.16 -4.62 1.46
CA ARG A 20 -2.48 -3.53 0.76
C ARG A 20 -1.02 -3.89 0.52
N THR A 21 -0.77 -4.65 -0.52
CA THR A 21 0.54 -4.65 -1.18
C THR A 21 0.60 -3.38 -2.02
N ALA A 22 1.44 -2.42 -1.60
CA ALA A 22 1.62 -1.21 -2.39
C ALA A 22 2.12 -1.56 -3.78
N PHE A 23 1.38 -1.13 -4.78
CA PHE A 23 1.79 -1.26 -6.17
C PHE A 23 2.67 -0.06 -6.55
N LEU A 24 3.99 -0.28 -6.55
CA LEU A 24 4.97 0.71 -7.01
C LEU A 24 5.13 0.59 -8.52
N ASP A 25 5.00 1.69 -9.24
CA ASP A 25 5.32 1.78 -10.66
C ASP A 25 6.03 3.10 -11.00
N PHE A 26 6.86 3.03 -12.03
CA PHE A 26 7.56 4.18 -12.59
C PHE A 26 6.94 4.53 -13.94
N ARG A 27 6.71 5.82 -14.17
CA ARG A 27 6.08 6.31 -15.41
C ARG A 27 6.91 7.42 -16.03
N GLU A 28 7.10 7.34 -17.32
CA GLU A 28 7.74 8.42 -18.08
C GLU A 28 6.76 9.56 -18.28
N VAL A 29 7.22 10.79 -18.04
CA VAL A 29 6.42 11.98 -18.28
C VAL A 29 6.57 12.38 -19.75
N VAL A 30 5.45 12.41 -20.47
CA VAL A 30 5.40 12.80 -21.89
C VAL A 30 4.51 14.00 -22.08
N GLU A 31 4.89 14.89 -22.96
CA GLU A 31 4.03 16.00 -23.38
C GLU A 31 2.96 15.45 -24.35
N VAL A 32 1.71 15.64 -23.99
CA VAL A 32 0.58 15.28 -24.86
C VAL A 32 0.14 16.54 -25.58
N PRO A 33 0.11 16.57 -26.93
CA PRO A 33 -0.41 17.72 -27.67
C PRO A 33 -1.86 18.00 -27.26
N SER A 34 -2.16 19.21 -26.83
CA SER A 34 -3.51 19.61 -26.49
C SER A 34 -4.38 19.57 -27.77
N GLN A 35 -5.36 18.68 -27.81
CA GLN A 35 -6.27 18.54 -28.96
C GLN A 35 -7.29 19.68 -29.11
N ASN A 36 -7.37 20.58 -28.14
CA ASN A 36 -8.25 21.75 -28.18
C ASN A 36 -7.41 23.03 -28.24
N GLY A 37 -7.29 23.61 -29.42
CA GLY A 37 -6.46 24.76 -29.78
C GLY A 37 -6.76 26.11 -29.07
N THR A 38 -7.08 26.11 -27.77
CA THR A 38 -7.44 27.33 -27.06
C THR A 38 -6.68 27.60 -25.76
N SER A 39 -5.77 26.71 -25.33
CA SER A 39 -4.92 27.01 -24.16
C SER A 39 -3.50 26.48 -24.36
N SER A 40 -2.52 27.37 -24.17
CA SER A 40 -1.08 27.12 -24.20
C SER A 40 -0.58 26.29 -23.01
N GLU A 41 -1.41 25.50 -22.38
CA GLU A 41 -0.99 24.64 -21.28
C GLU A 41 -0.60 23.28 -21.86
N ALA A 42 0.68 22.94 -21.75
CA ALA A 42 1.18 21.62 -22.07
C ALA A 42 0.47 20.59 -21.18
N SER A 43 -0.27 19.69 -21.78
CA SER A 43 -0.86 18.55 -21.06
C SER A 43 0.21 17.47 -20.92
N TYR A 44 0.47 17.02 -19.68
CA TYR A 44 1.43 15.95 -19.42
C TYR A 44 0.69 14.63 -19.26
N GLY A 45 1.18 13.61 -19.96
CA GLY A 45 0.74 12.23 -19.82
C GLY A 45 1.79 11.40 -19.08
N PHE A 46 1.37 10.28 -18.52
CA PHE A 46 2.23 9.33 -17.83
C PHE A 46 2.19 7.98 -18.56
N LEU A 47 3.34 7.56 -19.10
CA LEU A 47 3.50 6.25 -19.74
C LEU A 47 4.11 5.28 -18.74
N PRO A 48 3.44 4.17 -18.41
CA PRO A 48 3.99 3.17 -17.49
C PRO A 48 5.24 2.53 -18.09
N THR A 49 6.24 2.28 -17.22
CA THR A 49 7.44 1.54 -17.58
C THR A 49 7.33 0.08 -17.13
N GLU A 50 8.33 -0.72 -17.51
CA GLU A 50 8.42 -2.14 -17.11
C GLU A 50 8.89 -2.29 -15.65
N LEU A 51 9.45 -1.22 -15.04
CA LEU A 51 9.93 -1.23 -13.67
C LEU A 51 8.78 -1.04 -12.68
N THR A 52 8.49 -2.09 -11.95
CA THR A 52 7.42 -2.14 -10.95
C THR A 52 7.94 -2.62 -9.60
N GLY A 53 7.12 -2.58 -8.56
CA GLY A 53 7.46 -3.04 -7.22
C GLY A 53 7.94 -4.48 -7.11
N ARG A 54 7.67 -5.33 -8.10
CA ARG A 54 8.17 -6.73 -8.14
C ARG A 54 9.70 -6.83 -8.21
N TYR A 55 10.36 -5.79 -8.70
CA TYR A 55 11.81 -5.71 -8.79
C TYR A 55 12.46 -5.07 -7.55
N LEU A 56 11.63 -4.61 -6.60
CA LEU A 56 12.11 -4.01 -5.37
C LEU A 56 12.59 -5.10 -4.40
N SER A 57 13.85 -5.01 -3.98
CA SER A 57 14.43 -5.87 -2.93
C SER A 57 14.16 -5.31 -1.54
N GLY A 58 14.00 -3.99 -1.41
CA GLY A 58 13.69 -3.34 -0.15
C GLY A 58 13.66 -1.83 -0.25
N ALA A 59 13.08 -1.20 0.76
CA ALA A 59 13.01 0.25 0.94
C ALA A 59 13.48 0.64 2.34
N LYS A 60 14.30 1.68 2.45
CA LYS A 60 14.87 2.14 3.73
C LYS A 60 14.76 3.65 3.85
N VAL A 61 14.46 4.14 5.05
CA VAL A 61 14.57 5.56 5.34
C VAL A 61 16.04 5.90 5.57
N VAL A 62 16.54 6.85 4.80
CA VAL A 62 17.89 7.40 4.90
C VAL A 62 17.80 8.92 5.10
N THR A 63 18.87 9.55 5.48
CA THR A 63 18.97 11.01 5.54
C THR A 63 20.07 11.50 4.62
N ASP A 64 19.83 12.62 3.96
CA ASP A 64 20.84 13.28 3.15
C ASP A 64 21.86 14.06 4.05
N GLN A 65 22.82 14.71 3.39
CA GLN A 65 23.84 15.54 4.05
C GLN A 65 23.26 16.76 4.80
N PHE A 66 22.01 17.13 4.52
CA PHE A 66 21.28 18.22 5.18
C PHE A 66 20.28 17.70 6.24
N SER A 67 20.39 16.42 6.63
CA SER A 67 19.47 15.75 7.55
C SER A 67 18.02 15.70 7.08
N GLN A 68 17.78 15.83 5.75
CA GLN A 68 16.45 15.67 5.17
C GLN A 68 16.12 14.18 5.00
N PRO A 69 14.92 13.74 5.39
CA PRO A 69 14.51 12.36 5.23
C PRO A 69 14.29 12.01 3.76
N GLN A 70 14.76 10.85 3.37
CA GLN A 70 14.63 10.28 2.05
C GLN A 70 14.30 8.79 2.16
N VAL A 71 13.72 8.21 1.11
CA VAL A 71 13.51 6.77 1.00
C VAL A 71 14.43 6.22 -0.08
N SER A 72 15.37 5.36 0.30
CA SER A 72 16.18 4.58 -0.62
C SER A 72 15.40 3.35 -1.04
N LEU A 73 15.31 3.13 -2.34
CA LEU A 73 14.74 1.96 -2.98
C LEU A 73 15.88 1.11 -3.52
N ASP A 74 16.00 -0.12 -3.06
CA ASP A 74 17.00 -1.06 -3.53
C ASP A 74 16.32 -2.07 -4.47
N PHE A 75 16.77 -2.17 -5.71
CA PHE A 75 16.25 -3.11 -6.72
C PHE A 75 17.09 -4.39 -6.75
N ASN A 76 16.49 -5.48 -7.23
CA ASN A 76 17.23 -6.69 -7.60
C ASN A 76 18.04 -6.46 -8.90
N ASP A 77 18.84 -7.43 -9.32
CA ASP A 77 19.72 -7.30 -10.49
C ASP A 77 18.95 -6.99 -11.79
N GLU A 78 17.79 -7.60 -11.98
CA GLU A 78 16.92 -7.34 -13.14
C GLU A 78 16.34 -5.91 -13.08
N GLY A 79 15.83 -5.51 -11.92
CA GLY A 79 15.29 -4.17 -11.69
C GLY A 79 16.36 -3.08 -11.81
N GLY A 80 17.57 -3.34 -11.32
CA GLY A 80 18.71 -2.44 -11.49
C GLY A 80 19.06 -2.21 -12.96
N THR A 81 19.06 -3.27 -13.77
CA THR A 81 19.28 -3.18 -15.22
C THR A 81 18.17 -2.40 -15.92
N LEU A 82 16.90 -2.67 -15.58
CA LEU A 82 15.76 -1.92 -16.13
C LEU A 82 15.82 -0.44 -15.73
N PHE A 83 16.14 -0.15 -14.46
CA PHE A 83 16.26 1.22 -13.96
C PHE A 83 17.37 2.00 -14.66
N GLU A 84 18.51 1.35 -14.91
CA GLU A 84 19.61 1.92 -15.68
C GLU A 84 19.16 2.29 -17.10
N GLN A 85 18.48 1.41 -17.82
CA GLN A 85 17.95 1.67 -19.16
C GLN A 85 16.89 2.79 -19.17
N ILE A 86 15.98 2.80 -18.19
CA ILE A 86 14.95 3.83 -18.06
C ILE A 86 15.58 5.18 -17.78
N THR A 87 16.54 5.25 -16.86
CA THR A 87 17.22 6.51 -16.54
C THR A 87 18.07 7.01 -17.70
N GLU A 88 18.74 6.13 -18.47
CA GLU A 88 19.53 6.49 -19.64
C GLU A 88 18.69 7.19 -20.72
N ARG A 89 17.49 6.65 -21.04
CA ARG A 89 16.61 7.24 -22.07
C ARG A 89 15.83 8.47 -21.60
N ASN A 90 15.80 8.71 -20.29
CA ASN A 90 15.08 9.82 -19.66
C ASN A 90 15.99 10.90 -19.07
N VAL A 91 17.28 10.93 -19.42
CA VAL A 91 18.18 12.02 -18.98
C VAL A 91 17.61 13.37 -19.39
N GLY A 92 17.52 14.29 -18.44
CA GLY A 92 16.92 15.63 -18.62
C GLY A 92 15.38 15.65 -18.55
N LYS A 93 14.72 14.51 -18.45
CA LYS A 93 13.26 14.40 -18.33
C LYS A 93 12.84 14.03 -16.91
N GLN A 94 11.56 14.16 -16.62
CA GLN A 94 10.98 13.72 -15.36
C GLN A 94 10.61 12.25 -15.43
N LEU A 95 10.89 11.52 -14.34
CA LEU A 95 10.45 10.15 -14.12
C LEU A 95 9.52 10.14 -12.90
N ALA A 96 8.24 9.89 -13.14
CA ALA A 96 7.23 9.93 -12.11
C ALA A 96 7.17 8.59 -11.36
N ILE A 97 7.07 8.65 -10.04
CA ILE A 97 6.99 7.51 -9.12
C ILE A 97 5.57 7.47 -8.54
N PHE A 98 4.87 6.38 -8.80
CA PHE A 98 3.52 6.14 -8.34
C PHE A 98 3.48 5.00 -7.32
N VAL A 99 2.64 5.16 -6.31
CA VAL A 99 2.30 4.10 -5.36
C VAL A 99 0.78 4.02 -5.28
N ASP A 100 0.20 2.85 -5.55
CA ASP A 100 -1.25 2.64 -5.62
C ASP A 100 -1.97 3.64 -6.56
N ASN A 101 -1.30 3.99 -7.67
CA ASN A 101 -1.76 4.97 -8.67
C ASN A 101 -1.78 6.44 -8.16
N GLU A 102 -1.21 6.72 -6.99
CA GLU A 102 -0.99 8.07 -6.46
C GLU A 102 0.42 8.54 -6.80
N LEU A 103 0.55 9.76 -7.34
CA LEU A 103 1.84 10.37 -7.67
C LEU A 103 2.56 10.78 -6.37
N ILE A 104 3.65 10.09 -6.05
CA ILE A 104 4.47 10.40 -4.86
C ILE A 104 5.54 11.43 -5.17
N SER A 105 6.21 11.30 -6.31
CA SER A 105 7.30 12.20 -6.70
C SER A 105 7.53 12.14 -8.21
N SER A 106 8.07 13.21 -8.79
CA SER A 106 8.43 13.26 -10.21
C SER A 106 9.77 13.99 -10.39
N PRO A 107 10.88 13.36 -9.95
CA PRO A 107 12.21 13.98 -10.07
C PRO A 107 12.68 14.03 -11.53
N VAL A 108 13.56 15.02 -11.80
CA VAL A 108 14.29 15.08 -13.07
C VAL A 108 15.48 14.11 -13.00
N VAL A 109 15.60 13.25 -13.99
CA VAL A 109 16.74 12.36 -14.15
C VAL A 109 17.94 13.18 -14.62
N ARG A 110 18.96 13.36 -13.77
CA ARG A 110 20.14 14.17 -14.09
C ARG A 110 21.17 13.42 -14.92
N GLU A 111 21.30 12.14 -14.63
CA GLU A 111 22.25 11.24 -15.30
C GLU A 111 21.75 9.80 -15.24
N LYS A 112 22.33 8.96 -16.06
CA LYS A 112 22.12 7.51 -16.03
C LYS A 112 22.51 6.95 -14.65
N ILE A 113 21.64 6.16 -14.04
CA ILE A 113 21.84 5.56 -12.73
C ILE A 113 22.11 4.06 -12.89
N SER A 114 23.35 3.62 -12.62
CA SER A 114 23.79 2.23 -12.78
C SER A 114 24.03 1.51 -11.44
N GLY A 115 23.45 2.00 -10.34
CA GLY A 115 23.69 1.44 -9.01
C GLY A 115 22.59 0.52 -8.47
N GLY A 116 21.54 0.24 -9.24
CA GLY A 116 20.41 -0.60 -8.79
C GLY A 116 19.64 -0.01 -7.62
N SER A 117 19.76 1.30 -7.37
CA SER A 117 19.04 1.98 -6.31
C SER A 117 18.52 3.36 -6.75
N ALA A 118 17.38 3.75 -6.20
CA ALA A 118 16.77 5.06 -6.39
C ALA A 118 16.54 5.74 -5.04
N VAL A 119 16.42 7.07 -5.03
CA VAL A 119 16.13 7.82 -3.82
C VAL A 119 14.94 8.75 -4.06
N ILE A 120 13.95 8.66 -3.18
CA ILE A 120 12.81 9.57 -3.15
C ILE A 120 13.06 10.61 -2.07
N SER A 121 13.09 11.88 -2.45
CA SER A 121 13.31 13.02 -1.56
C SER A 121 12.09 13.93 -1.48
N GLY A 122 12.10 14.90 -0.55
CA GLY A 122 11.01 15.86 -0.38
C GLY A 122 9.87 15.35 0.51
N LEU A 123 10.10 14.28 1.26
CA LEU A 123 9.15 13.69 2.20
C LEU A 123 9.42 14.15 3.63
N THR A 124 8.37 14.21 4.44
CA THR A 124 8.54 14.30 5.90
C THR A 124 9.01 12.95 6.47
N ILE A 125 9.56 12.95 7.68
CA ILE A 125 10.04 11.73 8.33
C ILE A 125 8.92 10.69 8.52
N GLN A 126 7.68 11.15 8.73
CA GLN A 126 6.53 10.27 8.90
C GLN A 126 6.10 9.65 7.56
N GLU A 127 6.05 10.45 6.51
CA GLU A 127 5.76 9.98 5.15
C GLU A 127 6.82 9.00 4.66
N ALA A 128 8.11 9.31 4.87
CA ALA A 128 9.20 8.42 4.51
C ALA A 128 9.12 7.07 5.21
N ARG A 129 8.80 7.05 6.53
CA ARG A 129 8.61 5.80 7.28
C ARG A 129 7.39 5.01 6.79
N SER A 130 6.27 5.70 6.58
CA SER A 130 5.04 5.06 6.09
C SER A 130 5.26 4.46 4.70
N LEU A 131 5.91 5.20 3.79
CA LEU A 131 6.22 4.75 2.45
C LEU A 131 7.18 3.55 2.46
N ALA A 132 8.27 3.60 3.23
CA ALA A 132 9.21 2.49 3.32
C ALA A 132 8.56 1.22 3.88
N ASN A 133 7.73 1.34 4.91
CA ASN A 133 6.99 0.21 5.47
C ASN A 133 6.00 -0.38 4.46
N LEU A 134 5.26 0.47 3.74
CA LEU A 134 4.29 0.10 2.73
C LEU A 134 4.96 -0.64 1.56
N LEU A 135 6.08 -0.12 1.08
CA LEU A 135 6.86 -0.72 -0.01
C LEU A 135 7.49 -2.06 0.39
N ASN A 136 8.02 -2.16 1.61
CA ASN A 136 8.55 -3.42 2.12
C ASN A 136 7.46 -4.49 2.31
N ALA A 137 6.26 -4.10 2.70
CA ALA A 137 5.11 -5.01 2.76
C ALA A 137 4.71 -5.51 1.36
N GLY A 138 4.82 -4.64 0.32
CA GLY A 138 4.54 -4.98 -1.07
C GLY A 138 5.63 -5.76 -1.79
N ALA A 139 6.89 -5.63 -1.36
CA ALA A 139 8.02 -6.37 -1.92
C ALA A 139 8.01 -7.88 -1.59
N LEU A 140 7.26 -8.28 -0.57
CA LEU A 140 7.00 -9.69 -0.27
C LEU A 140 6.02 -10.26 -1.31
N GLN A 141 6.55 -10.82 -2.38
CA GLN A 141 5.84 -11.36 -3.55
C GLN A 141 5.09 -12.68 -3.26
N ALA A 142 4.29 -12.73 -2.23
CA ALA A 142 3.31 -13.80 -2.06
C ALA A 142 1.92 -13.17 -2.28
N PRO A 143 1.25 -13.43 -3.43
CA PRO A 143 -0.15 -13.07 -3.54
C PRO A 143 -0.89 -13.81 -2.42
N VAL A 144 -1.39 -13.06 -1.45
CA VAL A 144 -2.17 -13.61 -0.35
C VAL A 144 -3.62 -13.65 -0.83
N ASP A 145 -4.01 -14.81 -1.36
CA ASP A 145 -5.42 -15.06 -1.66
C ASP A 145 -6.17 -15.35 -0.36
N LEU A 146 -7.27 -14.66 -0.15
CA LEU A 146 -8.17 -14.92 0.98
C LEU A 146 -8.88 -16.28 0.76
N VAL A 147 -8.30 -17.35 1.31
CA VAL A 147 -8.81 -18.72 1.14
C VAL A 147 -10.07 -18.96 1.98
N SER A 148 -10.16 -18.38 3.16
CA SER A 148 -11.32 -18.52 4.04
C SER A 148 -11.34 -17.44 5.12
N GLN A 149 -12.53 -16.96 5.44
CA GLN A 149 -12.78 -16.01 6.51
C GLN A 149 -13.81 -16.61 7.47
N TYR A 150 -13.44 -16.75 8.74
CA TYR A 150 -14.36 -17.13 9.80
C TYR A 150 -14.55 -15.97 10.76
N THR A 151 -15.75 -15.41 10.76
CA THR A 151 -16.14 -14.39 11.75
C THR A 151 -16.86 -15.10 12.89
N VAL A 152 -16.22 -15.18 14.05
CA VAL A 152 -16.87 -15.68 15.27
C VAL A 152 -17.62 -14.51 15.91
N GLY A 153 -18.86 -14.33 15.51
CA GLY A 153 -19.73 -13.30 16.07
C GLY A 153 -20.15 -13.64 17.51
N ALA A 154 -20.35 -12.61 18.33
CA ALA A 154 -20.87 -12.73 19.71
C ALA A 154 -22.37 -13.15 19.79
N THR A 155 -22.94 -13.67 18.70
CA THR A 155 -24.35 -14.05 18.59
C THR A 155 -24.75 -15.21 19.50
N LEU A 156 -23.80 -16.08 19.83
CA LEU A 156 -24.05 -17.21 20.74
C LEU A 156 -24.41 -16.75 22.17
N GLY A 157 -23.82 -15.65 22.65
CA GLY A 157 -24.12 -15.15 24.00
C GLY A 157 -25.54 -14.57 24.15
N GLY A 158 -26.05 -13.89 23.12
CA GLY A 158 -27.37 -13.23 23.15
C GLY A 158 -28.56 -14.22 23.13
N GLU A 159 -28.42 -15.30 22.37
CA GLU A 159 -29.47 -16.34 22.35
C GLU A 159 -29.52 -17.16 23.64
N PHE A 160 -28.36 -17.49 24.20
CA PHE A 160 -28.26 -18.19 25.48
C PHE A 160 -28.85 -17.33 26.62
N LEU A 161 -28.58 -16.04 26.65
CA LEU A 161 -29.12 -15.12 27.65
C LEU A 161 -30.65 -15.03 27.57
N LYS A 162 -31.22 -14.92 26.36
CA LYS A 162 -32.68 -14.92 26.18
C LYS A 162 -33.32 -16.22 26.63
N LYS A 163 -32.76 -17.36 26.29
CA LYS A 163 -33.26 -18.68 26.72
C LYS A 163 -33.15 -18.86 28.24
N ALA A 164 -32.07 -18.39 28.86
CA ALA A 164 -31.89 -18.44 30.32
C ALA A 164 -32.91 -17.57 31.06
N ILE A 165 -33.21 -16.36 30.57
CA ILE A 165 -34.22 -15.47 31.17
C ILE A 165 -35.65 -16.08 31.09
N VAL A 166 -35.98 -16.64 29.91
CA VAL A 166 -37.28 -17.29 29.73
C VAL A 166 -37.45 -18.53 30.64
N ALA A 167 -36.42 -19.36 30.72
CA ALA A 167 -36.42 -20.54 31.59
C ALA A 167 -36.52 -20.13 33.08
N GLY A 168 -35.81 -19.10 33.50
CA GLY A 168 -35.91 -18.54 34.87
C GLY A 168 -37.30 -17.98 35.22
N ALA A 169 -37.90 -17.25 34.28
CA ALA A 169 -39.26 -16.71 34.47
C ALA A 169 -40.33 -17.82 34.57
N LEU A 170 -40.23 -18.86 33.74
CA LEU A 170 -41.11 -20.03 33.79
C LEU A 170 -40.97 -20.80 35.11
N GLY A 171 -39.73 -21.00 35.58
CA GLY A 171 -39.45 -21.69 36.83
C GLY A 171 -39.99 -20.93 38.04
N THR A 172 -39.79 -19.62 38.13
CA THR A 172 -40.34 -18.78 39.20
C THR A 172 -41.88 -18.73 39.19
N THR A 173 -42.49 -18.66 38.00
CA THR A 173 -43.96 -18.66 37.87
C THR A 173 -44.54 -19.99 38.36
N MET A 174 -43.89 -21.12 38.06
CA MET A 174 -44.33 -22.45 38.48
C MET A 174 -44.21 -22.63 40.00
N ILE A 175 -43.16 -22.08 40.63
CA ILE A 175 -43.01 -22.12 42.08
C ILE A 175 -44.13 -21.28 42.78
N ILE A 176 -44.43 -20.11 42.25
CA ILE A 176 -45.49 -19.24 42.82
C ILE A 176 -46.87 -19.91 42.70
N LEU A 177 -47.12 -20.61 41.61
CA LEU A 177 -48.39 -21.28 41.35
C LEU A 177 -48.57 -22.56 42.20
N PHE A 178 -47.47 -23.20 42.62
CA PHE A 178 -47.48 -24.36 43.46
C PHE A 178 -47.55 -24.03 44.97
N MET A 179 -47.11 -22.84 45.35
CA MET A 179 -47.14 -22.38 46.75
C MET A 179 -48.48 -21.74 47.10
#